data_423a6edc7fd4a281178b6dac325623b1
#
_entry.id   423a6edc7fd4a281178b6dac325623b1
#
_cell.length_a   1.000
_cell.length_b   1.000
_cell.length_c   1.000
_cell.angle_alpha   90.00
_cell.angle_beta   90.00
_cell.angle_gamma   90.00
#
_symmetry.space_group_name_H-M   'P 1'
#
loop_
_entity.id
_entity.type
_entity.pdbx_description
1 polymer ?
#
loop_
_entity_poly.entity_id
_entity_poly.type
_entity_poly.pdbx_seq_one_letter_code
_entity_poly.pdbx_strand_id
1 'polypeptide(L)'
;MNRYVFVFRGGAVVHKELAPAELGAHLQKWMVWLGELGKKGQAEPKGARLQLSGKTVRGTTKAVTDGPFAEAKDLVTGTLVIKAPTLEAATEVAKDCPIYEYDGSVEVRPVFEKSGA
;
A
#
# COMPACT_ATOMS: atom_id res chain seq x y z
N MET A 1 -10.02 -14.90 11.49
CA MET A 1 -8.84 -14.35 10.80
C MET A 1 -8.51 -12.97 11.33
N ASN A 2 -7.26 -12.64 11.33
CA ASN A 2 -6.78 -11.34 11.77
C ASN A 2 -6.72 -10.37 10.59
N ARG A 3 -6.68 -9.08 10.91
CA ARG A 3 -6.58 -8.03 9.90
C ARG A 3 -5.17 -7.45 9.89
N TYR A 4 -4.70 -7.15 8.70
CA TYR A 4 -3.37 -6.57 8.47
C TYR A 4 -3.50 -5.41 7.49
N VAL A 5 -2.73 -4.35 7.75
CA VAL A 5 -2.66 -3.25 6.80
C VAL A 5 -1.41 -3.43 5.96
N PHE A 6 -1.58 -3.37 4.66
CA PHE A 6 -0.46 -3.23 3.73
C PHE A 6 -0.25 -1.74 3.50
N VAL A 7 0.96 -1.29 3.77
CA VAL A 7 1.37 0.08 3.47
C VAL A 7 2.31 0.02 2.28
N PHE A 8 1.87 0.60 1.17
CA PHE A 8 2.65 0.59 -0.08
C PHE A 8 3.53 1.83 -0.13
N ARG A 9 4.80 1.63 -0.47
CA ARG A 9 5.77 2.73 -0.63
C ARG A 9 6.43 2.63 -1.99
N GLY A 10 6.61 3.79 -2.63
CA GLY A 10 7.22 3.85 -3.96
C GLY A 10 6.33 3.23 -5.03
N GLY A 11 6.92 2.46 -5.91
CA GLY A 11 6.22 1.80 -7.01
C GLY A 11 6.12 2.67 -8.26
N ALA A 12 5.30 2.23 -9.22
CA ALA A 12 5.23 2.88 -10.53
C ALA A 12 4.81 4.35 -10.47
N VAL A 13 3.99 4.71 -9.49
CA VAL A 13 3.43 6.07 -9.39
C VAL A 13 4.51 7.14 -9.20
N VAL A 14 5.68 6.77 -8.66
CA VAL A 14 6.79 7.72 -8.48
C VAL A 14 7.77 7.71 -9.66
N HIS A 15 7.54 6.88 -10.66
CA HIS A 15 8.37 6.77 -11.86
C HIS A 15 7.72 7.53 -13.01
N LYS A 16 8.07 8.79 -13.15
CA LYS A 16 7.47 9.68 -14.16
C LYS A 16 7.89 9.35 -15.59
N GLU A 17 8.98 8.59 -15.75
CA GLU A 17 9.56 8.24 -17.04
C GLU A 17 8.85 7.08 -17.73
N LEU A 18 7.90 6.43 -17.07
CA LEU A 18 7.24 5.27 -17.65
C LEU A 18 6.38 5.66 -18.85
N ALA A 19 6.54 4.93 -19.94
CA ALA A 19 5.68 5.08 -21.10
C ALA A 19 4.26 4.62 -20.76
N PRO A 20 3.23 5.20 -21.40
CA PRO A 20 1.84 4.81 -21.13
C PRO A 20 1.58 3.31 -21.28
N ALA A 21 2.21 2.65 -22.25
CA ALA A 21 2.03 1.22 -22.46
C ALA A 21 2.64 0.41 -21.30
N GLU A 22 3.80 0.83 -20.80
CA GLU A 22 4.44 0.19 -19.66
C GLU A 22 3.59 0.35 -18.40
N LEU A 23 3.10 1.55 -18.16
CA LEU A 23 2.24 1.82 -17.00
C LEU A 23 0.95 1.02 -17.09
N GLY A 24 0.33 0.97 -18.27
CA GLY A 24 -0.91 0.21 -18.48
C GLY A 24 -0.73 -1.27 -18.20
N ALA A 25 0.37 -1.86 -18.68
CA ALA A 25 0.67 -3.27 -18.44
C ALA A 25 0.88 -3.54 -16.95
N HIS A 26 1.57 -2.64 -16.25
CA HIS A 26 1.78 -2.76 -14.82
C HIS A 26 0.46 -2.67 -14.04
N LEU A 27 -0.37 -1.70 -14.37
CA LEU A 27 -1.66 -1.51 -13.68
C LEU A 27 -2.58 -2.71 -13.88
N GLN A 28 -2.49 -3.38 -15.04
CA GLN A 28 -3.24 -4.60 -15.29
C GLN A 28 -2.86 -5.70 -14.29
N LYS A 29 -1.58 -5.81 -13.98
CA LYS A 29 -1.11 -6.78 -12.97
C LYS A 29 -1.69 -6.48 -11.60
N TRP A 30 -1.78 -5.20 -11.22
CA TRP A 30 -2.42 -4.78 -9.98
C TRP A 30 -3.89 -5.18 -9.94
N MET A 31 -4.61 -4.96 -11.03
CA MET A 31 -6.03 -5.31 -11.10
C MET A 31 -6.24 -6.81 -10.93
N VAL A 32 -5.36 -7.63 -11.54
CA VAL A 32 -5.43 -9.08 -11.40
C VAL A 32 -5.18 -9.49 -9.95
N TRP A 33 -4.13 -8.95 -9.33
CA TRP A 33 -3.79 -9.28 -7.94
C TRP A 33 -4.90 -8.89 -6.97
N LEU A 34 -5.39 -7.65 -7.08
CA LEU A 34 -6.49 -7.17 -6.23
C LEU A 34 -7.76 -7.98 -6.45
N GLY A 35 -8.05 -8.33 -7.70
CA GLY A 35 -9.20 -9.15 -8.05
C GLY A 35 -9.13 -10.54 -7.42
N GLU A 36 -7.96 -11.16 -7.42
CA GLU A 36 -7.75 -12.45 -6.79
C GLU A 36 -7.97 -12.37 -5.28
N LEU A 37 -7.43 -11.33 -4.64
CA LEU A 37 -7.64 -11.14 -3.20
C LEU A 37 -9.12 -10.93 -2.88
N GLY A 38 -9.82 -10.18 -3.70
CA GLY A 38 -11.25 -9.95 -3.52
C GLY A 38 -12.06 -11.23 -3.65
N LYS A 39 -11.75 -12.05 -4.66
CA LYS A 39 -12.44 -13.34 -4.86
C LYS A 39 -12.25 -14.29 -3.71
N LYS A 40 -11.08 -14.27 -3.09
CA LYS A 40 -10.77 -15.12 -1.94
C LYS A 40 -11.29 -14.54 -0.62
N GLY A 41 -11.92 -13.37 -0.66
CA GLY A 41 -12.37 -12.69 0.54
C GLY A 41 -11.23 -12.21 1.44
N GLN A 42 -10.02 -12.09 0.90
CA GLN A 42 -8.84 -11.70 1.67
C GLN A 42 -8.67 -10.20 1.78
N ALA A 43 -9.13 -9.43 0.80
CA ALA A 43 -9.01 -7.98 0.83
C ALA A 43 -10.33 -7.33 1.21
N GLU A 44 -10.27 -6.32 2.08
CA GLU A 44 -11.42 -5.46 2.30
C GLU A 44 -11.58 -4.55 1.10
N PRO A 45 -12.82 -4.16 0.75
CA PRO A 45 -13.06 -3.46 -0.52
C PRO A 45 -12.50 -2.04 -0.57
N LYS A 46 -12.03 -1.49 0.56
CA LYS A 46 -11.57 -0.11 0.63
C LYS A 46 -10.07 -0.03 0.79
N GLY A 47 -9.35 -0.17 -0.30
CA GLY A 47 -7.99 0.28 -0.35
C GLY A 47 -7.96 1.77 -0.72
N ALA A 48 -6.85 2.44 -0.45
CA ALA A 48 -6.67 3.82 -0.82
C ALA A 48 -5.41 3.98 -1.63
N ARG A 49 -5.54 4.69 -2.74
CA ARG A 49 -4.41 5.10 -3.56
C ARG A 49 -4.22 6.58 -3.31
N LEU A 50 -2.99 6.99 -2.97
CA LEU A 50 -2.71 8.35 -2.52
C LEU A 50 -2.04 9.16 -3.62
N GLN A 51 -2.38 10.45 -3.68
CA GLN A 51 -1.62 11.40 -4.48
C GLN A 51 -0.28 11.66 -3.80
N LEU A 52 0.66 12.18 -4.56
CA LEU A 52 2.01 12.44 -4.05
C LEU A 52 2.11 13.71 -3.22
N SER A 53 1.11 14.58 -3.31
CA SER A 53 1.08 15.84 -2.57
C SER A 53 0.38 15.65 -1.22
N GLY A 54 0.66 16.54 -0.29
CA GLY A 54 0.00 16.53 1.00
C GLY A 54 0.58 17.54 1.95
N LYS A 55 0.18 17.47 3.19
CA LYS A 55 0.69 18.31 4.26
C LYS A 55 0.93 17.47 5.50
N THR A 56 1.89 17.91 6.29
CA THR A 56 2.19 17.29 7.58
C THR A 56 1.92 18.30 8.68
N VAL A 57 1.20 17.86 9.71
CA VAL A 57 0.96 18.64 10.93
C VAL A 57 1.75 17.97 12.04
N ARG A 58 2.56 18.73 12.77
CA ARG A 58 3.48 18.14 13.73
C ARG A 58 3.55 18.91 15.03
N GLY A 59 3.67 18.17 16.12
CA GLY A 59 4.01 18.68 17.44
C GLY A 59 2.86 19.36 18.15
N THR A 60 3.13 19.80 19.38
CA THR A 60 2.14 20.47 20.20
C THR A 60 1.75 21.83 19.65
N THR A 61 2.63 22.46 18.88
CA THR A 61 2.36 23.73 18.22
C THR A 61 1.56 23.55 16.93
N LYS A 62 1.39 22.30 16.49
CA LYS A 62 0.64 21.95 15.27
C LYS A 62 1.20 22.66 14.04
N ALA A 63 2.54 22.68 13.95
CA ALA A 63 3.23 23.26 12.80
C ALA A 63 2.85 22.50 11.53
N VAL A 64 2.45 23.23 10.49
CA VAL A 64 2.04 22.65 9.21
C VAL A 64 3.15 22.86 8.20
N THR A 65 3.58 21.80 7.56
CA THR A 65 4.55 21.85 6.47
C THR A 65 3.96 21.18 5.24
N ASP A 66 4.42 21.63 4.06
CA ASP A 66 4.11 20.93 2.84
C ASP A 66 4.87 19.61 2.86
N GLY A 67 4.30 18.63 2.32
CA GLY A 67 4.92 17.33 2.33
C GLY A 67 3.93 16.34 1.81
N PRO A 68 4.28 15.10 1.79
CA PRO A 68 5.26 14.41 2.64
C PRO A 68 6.73 14.68 2.27
N PHE A 69 7.58 14.71 3.29
CA PHE A 69 9.02 14.82 3.10
C PHE A 69 9.63 13.42 3.17
N ALA A 70 9.63 12.74 2.06
CA ALA A 70 10.22 11.43 1.95
C ALA A 70 10.80 11.28 0.55
N GLU A 71 11.86 10.50 0.43
CA GLU A 71 12.35 10.13 -0.88
C GLU A 71 11.28 9.30 -1.61
N ALA A 72 11.29 9.35 -2.93
CA ALA A 72 10.25 8.69 -3.74
C ALA A 72 10.04 7.23 -3.35
N LYS A 73 11.11 6.49 -3.09
CA LYS A 73 11.02 5.08 -2.72
C LYS A 73 10.36 4.84 -1.37
N ASP A 74 10.39 5.84 -0.48
CA ASP A 74 9.85 5.73 0.87
C ASP A 74 8.49 6.40 1.03
N LEU A 75 8.02 7.06 0.00
CA LEU A 75 6.75 7.76 0.01
C LEU A 75 5.60 6.75 0.05
N VAL A 76 4.70 6.92 1.02
CA VAL A 76 3.51 6.08 1.10
C VAL A 76 2.59 6.42 -0.06
N THR A 77 2.30 5.43 -0.90
CA THR A 77 1.52 5.61 -2.12
C THR A 77 0.16 4.92 -2.07
N GLY A 78 -0.10 4.15 -1.03
CA GLY A 78 -1.40 3.53 -0.87
C GLY A 78 -1.46 2.64 0.35
N THR A 79 -2.66 2.18 0.66
CA THR A 79 -2.92 1.25 1.75
C THR A 79 -4.00 0.25 1.34
N LEU A 80 -3.97 -0.92 1.97
CA LEU A 80 -4.99 -1.94 1.76
C LEU A 80 -5.11 -2.75 3.04
N VAL A 81 -6.32 -3.08 3.46
CA VAL A 81 -6.53 -3.97 4.59
C VAL A 81 -6.83 -5.36 4.07
N ILE A 82 -6.11 -6.35 4.58
CA ILE A 82 -6.34 -7.74 4.21
C ILE A 82 -6.61 -8.58 5.45
N LYS A 83 -7.16 -9.76 5.21
CA LYS A 83 -7.41 -10.75 6.25
C LYS A 83 -6.53 -11.94 6.02
N ALA A 84 -5.90 -12.42 7.07
CA ALA A 84 -5.08 -13.63 7.03
C ALA A 84 -5.04 -14.27 8.41
N PRO A 85 -4.75 -15.56 8.51
CA PRO A 85 -4.68 -16.22 9.81
C PRO A 85 -3.47 -15.78 10.64
N THR A 86 -2.36 -15.45 10.01
CA THR A 86 -1.12 -15.07 10.70
C THR A 86 -0.40 -13.96 9.95
N LEU A 87 0.56 -13.32 10.62
CA LEU A 87 1.43 -12.35 9.98
C LEU A 87 2.24 -12.98 8.84
N GLU A 88 2.69 -14.21 9.04
CA GLU A 88 3.44 -14.94 8.01
C GLU A 88 2.60 -15.16 6.76
N ALA A 89 1.34 -15.53 6.93
CA ALA A 89 0.42 -15.71 5.82
C ALA A 89 0.16 -14.40 5.08
N ALA A 90 -0.02 -13.30 5.83
CA ALA A 90 -0.20 -11.97 5.25
C ALA A 90 1.05 -11.55 4.47
N THR A 91 2.22 -11.85 4.99
CA THR A 91 3.49 -11.55 4.33
C THR A 91 3.62 -12.30 3.01
N GLU A 92 3.20 -13.56 2.97
CA GLU A 92 3.22 -14.31 1.72
C GLU A 92 2.29 -13.70 0.67
N VAL A 93 1.12 -13.22 1.09
CA VAL A 93 0.22 -12.49 0.18
C VAL A 93 0.92 -11.24 -0.37
N ALA A 94 1.62 -10.50 0.49
CA ALA A 94 2.31 -9.29 0.09
C ALA A 94 3.39 -9.54 -0.96
N LYS A 95 4.03 -10.71 -0.94
CA LYS A 95 5.08 -11.05 -1.90
C LYS A 95 4.59 -11.09 -3.35
N ASP A 96 3.31 -11.33 -3.55
CA ASP A 96 2.73 -11.42 -4.89
C ASP A 96 2.33 -10.06 -5.46
N CYS A 97 2.52 -9.00 -4.70
CA CYS A 97 2.17 -7.66 -5.14
C CYS A 97 3.06 -7.20 -6.31
N PRO A 98 2.48 -6.60 -7.35
CA PRO A 98 3.29 -6.12 -8.49
C PRO A 98 4.18 -4.93 -8.19
N ILE A 99 4.06 -4.32 -7.01
CA ILE A 99 4.78 -3.07 -6.67
C ILE A 99 6.31 -3.21 -6.82
N TYR A 100 6.84 -4.42 -6.65
CA TYR A 100 8.28 -4.68 -6.73
C TYR A 100 8.85 -4.52 -8.13
N GLU A 101 8.00 -4.54 -9.15
CA GLU A 101 8.41 -4.34 -10.54
C GLU A 101 9.07 -2.98 -10.73
N TYR A 102 8.67 -1.99 -9.92
CA TYR A 102 9.21 -0.62 -9.97
C TYR A 102 9.75 -0.18 -8.61
N ASP A 103 10.50 -1.07 -7.97
CA ASP A 103 11.25 -0.78 -6.73
C ASP A 103 10.40 -0.32 -5.56
N GLY A 104 9.14 -0.73 -5.53
CA GLY A 104 8.29 -0.43 -4.38
C GLY A 104 8.45 -1.44 -3.27
N SER A 105 7.79 -1.17 -2.16
CA SER A 105 7.79 -2.05 -1.00
C SER A 105 6.40 -2.13 -0.37
N VAL A 106 6.17 -3.21 0.36
CA VAL A 106 4.95 -3.40 1.14
C VAL A 106 5.36 -3.63 2.58
N GLU A 107 4.90 -2.76 3.45
CA GLU A 107 5.03 -2.98 4.88
C GLU A 107 3.76 -3.66 5.36
N VAL A 108 3.89 -4.75 6.10
CA VAL A 108 2.75 -5.53 6.59
C VAL A 108 2.63 -5.29 8.08
N ARG A 109 1.52 -4.68 8.51
CA ARG A 109 1.31 -4.31 9.89
C ARG A 109 0.03 -4.94 10.44
N PRO A 110 0.12 -5.70 11.55
CA PRO A 110 -1.11 -6.16 12.21
C PRO A 110 -1.94 -4.96 12.64
N VAL A 111 -3.24 -5.05 12.43
CA VAL A 111 -4.16 -4.03 12.95
C VAL A 111 -4.26 -4.21 14.46
N PHE A 112 -4.15 -3.12 15.19
CA PHE A 112 -4.37 -3.16 16.63
C PHE A 112 -5.87 -3.36 16.84
N GLU A 113 -6.21 -4.56 17.29
CA GLU A 113 -7.59 -4.89 17.60
C GLU A 113 -7.74 -4.88 19.11
N LYS A 114 -8.74 -4.18 19.54
CA LYS A 114 -9.07 -4.20 20.97
C LYS A 114 -9.69 -5.54 21.26
N SER A 115 -8.83 -6.51 21.50
CA SER A 115 -9.28 -7.86 21.64
C SER A 115 -10.18 -8.01 22.83
N GLY A 116 -11.17 -8.59 22.62
CA GLY A 116 -12.06 -8.99 23.60
C GLY A 116 -12.05 -8.11 24.50
N ALA A 117 -11.43 -7.74 23.76
CA ALA A 117 -11.16 -6.98 24.04
C ALA A 117 -11.42 -7.24 24.23
#